data_2d05e827e479e2d4a115e3d1d9446f90
#
_entry.id   2d05e827e479e2d4a115e3d1d9446f90
#
_cell.length_a   1.000
_cell.length_b   1.000
_cell.length_c   1.000
_cell.angle_alpha   90.00
_cell.angle_beta   90.00
_cell.angle_gamma   90.00
#
_symmetry.space_group_name_H-M   'P 1'
#
loop_
_entity.id
_entity.type
_entity.pdbx_description
1 polymer ?
#
loop_
_entity_poly.entity_id
_entity_poly.type
_entity_poly.pdbx_seq_one_letter_code
_entity_poly.pdbx_strand_id
1 'polypeptide(L)'
;MPDSRGSIDRLVRAMLRVLLVASVGRAAVPAVLILTAITGLAAPSYAATPVIVTPNQEETVAPYVARVYFDAKAKDGSDSYYEILKNNKPVYIEQAKNKGEKFFIGTMYKDDPDAAMIKMGMDITGDGQPDLVISEWLGRANCCLIFHIFEIGQTFKKLGTIDAEFGASGSHFILPDKDSKDTGLAIQIHDWIFANWNTDFADSPAPKVILHFSDNAYRIAPDLMRERALDASDLATRAAAVAKYAPSAKGGAWPHTKVSPQLWGTMLDLIYSGHEEGAWKFLDDAWPSKVRGKDVFARDFRAQLAKSPYWPAVKAMNSEKPLNGKTGQSVGPSPSPSPAAAKQ
;
A
#
# COMPACT_ATOMS: atom_id res chain seq x y z
N MET A 1 -11.53 -17.57 20.28
CA MET A 1 -10.84 -17.80 19.01
C MET A 1 -10.60 -19.30 18.88
N PRO A 2 -11.27 -20.01 17.99
CA PRO A 2 -10.99 -21.42 17.77
C PRO A 2 -10.04 -21.59 16.58
N ASP A 3 -9.13 -22.48 16.78
CA ASP A 3 -7.96 -22.90 16.01
C ASP A 3 -8.32 -23.44 14.62
N SER A 4 -7.82 -22.82 13.56
CA SER A 4 -8.07 -23.16 12.15
C SER A 4 -7.15 -24.26 11.59
N ARG A 5 -6.37 -24.95 12.42
CA ARG A 5 -5.42 -26.02 11.99
C ARG A 5 -6.03 -27.41 11.86
N GLY A 6 -7.29 -27.59 12.21
CA GLY A 6 -7.96 -28.90 12.22
C GLY A 6 -8.64 -29.35 10.93
N SER A 7 -8.76 -28.49 9.92
CA SER A 7 -9.59 -28.77 8.74
C SER A 7 -8.84 -29.41 7.56
N ILE A 8 -7.56 -29.16 7.41
CA ILE A 8 -6.77 -29.65 6.26
C ILE A 8 -6.32 -31.10 6.48
N ASP A 9 -6.07 -31.50 7.70
CA ASP A 9 -5.61 -32.86 8.03
C ASP A 9 -6.70 -33.94 7.86
N ARG A 10 -7.97 -33.59 7.83
CA ARG A 10 -9.08 -34.54 7.62
C ARG A 10 -9.35 -34.87 6.14
N LEU A 11 -9.04 -33.96 5.23
CA LEU A 11 -9.24 -34.18 3.79
C LEU A 11 -8.14 -35.06 3.18
N VAL A 12 -6.92 -34.99 3.68
CA VAL A 12 -5.80 -35.81 3.21
C VAL A 12 -5.91 -37.26 3.68
N ARG A 13 -6.50 -37.51 4.85
CA ARG A 13 -6.72 -38.91 5.35
C ARG A 13 -7.89 -39.65 4.73
N ALA A 14 -8.81 -38.96 4.07
CA ALA A 14 -9.96 -39.58 3.40
C ALA A 14 -9.61 -40.11 2.00
N MET A 15 -8.60 -39.62 1.34
CA MET A 15 -8.19 -40.04 -0.01
C MET A 15 -7.20 -41.22 -0.02
N LEU A 16 -6.62 -41.61 1.11
CA LEU A 16 -5.63 -42.70 1.17
C LEU A 16 -6.20 -44.06 1.62
N ARG A 17 -7.52 -44.22 1.74
CA ARG A 17 -8.17 -45.49 2.20
C ARG A 17 -8.91 -46.27 1.14
N VAL A 18 -8.81 -45.94 -0.15
CA VAL A 18 -9.54 -46.64 -1.23
C VAL A 18 -8.65 -47.55 -2.11
N LEU A 19 -7.38 -47.68 -1.79
CA LEU A 19 -6.46 -48.46 -2.62
C LEU A 19 -5.73 -49.55 -1.83
N LEU A 20 -6.44 -50.45 -1.12
CA LEU A 20 -5.84 -51.69 -0.64
C LEU A 20 -6.89 -52.68 -0.09
N VAL A 21 -7.71 -53.27 -0.97
CA VAL A 21 -8.26 -54.61 -0.73
C VAL A 21 -8.70 -55.22 -2.08
N ALA A 22 -7.88 -56.00 -2.70
CA ALA A 22 -8.29 -57.09 -3.60
C ALA A 22 -7.09 -57.97 -3.97
N SER A 23 -6.80 -58.95 -3.16
CA SER A 23 -6.20 -60.19 -3.62
C SER A 23 -6.52 -61.26 -2.59
N VAL A 24 -7.25 -62.23 -3.02
CA VAL A 24 -7.19 -63.68 -2.73
C VAL A 24 -8.59 -64.31 -2.85
N GLY A 25 -8.75 -65.29 -3.75
CA GLY A 25 -9.88 -66.20 -3.72
C GLY A 25 -10.23 -66.79 -5.11
N ARG A 26 -9.64 -67.94 -5.44
CA ARG A 26 -9.98 -68.81 -6.62
C ARG A 26 -11.40 -69.37 -6.52
N ALA A 27 -12.17 -69.30 -7.63
CA ALA A 27 -13.07 -70.34 -8.03
C ALA A 27 -13.51 -70.08 -9.49
N ALA A 28 -13.34 -71.08 -10.35
CA ALA A 28 -13.73 -71.14 -11.77
C ALA A 28 -15.18 -71.44 -11.94
N VAL A 29 -15.92 -70.65 -12.74
CA VAL A 29 -17.25 -71.01 -13.32
C VAL A 29 -17.24 -70.45 -14.75
N PRO A 30 -17.74 -71.25 -15.74
CA PRO A 30 -17.60 -70.84 -17.14
C PRO A 30 -18.56 -69.72 -17.52
N ALA A 31 -18.01 -68.73 -18.17
CA ALA A 31 -18.77 -67.59 -18.66
C ALA A 31 -19.43 -67.92 -20.00
N VAL A 32 -20.74 -67.77 -20.06
CA VAL A 32 -21.51 -67.65 -21.30
C VAL A 32 -21.32 -66.20 -21.81
N LEU A 33 -20.67 -66.09 -22.96
CA LEU A 33 -20.51 -64.78 -23.64
C LEU A 33 -21.86 -64.40 -24.28
N ILE A 34 -22.57 -63.46 -23.67
CA ILE A 34 -23.67 -62.75 -24.34
C ILE A 34 -23.04 -61.48 -24.89
N LEU A 35 -22.82 -61.47 -26.21
CA LEU A 35 -22.33 -60.29 -26.95
C LEU A 35 -23.49 -59.29 -27.15
N THR A 36 -23.77 -58.42 -26.22
CA THR A 36 -24.67 -57.30 -26.46
C THR A 36 -23.85 -56.15 -27.11
N ALA A 37 -24.10 -55.95 -28.41
CA ALA A 37 -23.63 -54.84 -29.15
C ALA A 37 -24.25 -53.55 -28.58
N ILE A 38 -23.54 -52.85 -27.68
CA ILE A 38 -23.88 -51.48 -27.28
C ILE A 38 -23.42 -50.57 -28.41
N THR A 39 -24.33 -50.19 -29.31
CA THR A 39 -24.10 -49.05 -30.21
C THR A 39 -24.00 -47.79 -29.37
N GLY A 40 -22.78 -47.43 -29.03
CA GLY A 40 -22.48 -46.18 -28.35
C GLY A 40 -22.85 -45.00 -29.25
N LEU A 41 -23.97 -44.36 -28.97
CA LEU A 41 -24.22 -42.99 -29.42
C LEU A 41 -23.16 -42.13 -28.79
N ALA A 42 -22.11 -41.79 -29.55
CA ALA A 42 -21.16 -40.76 -29.17
C ALA A 42 -21.95 -39.44 -29.04
N ALA A 43 -22.18 -38.99 -27.84
CA ALA A 43 -22.69 -37.64 -27.59
C ALA A 43 -21.72 -36.66 -28.26
N PRO A 44 -22.21 -35.68 -29.03
CA PRO A 44 -21.34 -34.65 -29.59
C PRO A 44 -20.67 -33.92 -28.40
N SER A 45 -19.37 -34.05 -28.30
CA SER A 45 -18.60 -33.19 -27.43
C SER A 45 -18.68 -31.81 -28.02
N TYR A 46 -19.56 -30.97 -27.49
CA TYR A 46 -19.48 -29.53 -27.72
C TYR A 46 -18.15 -29.06 -27.12
N ALA A 47 -17.14 -28.97 -27.97
CA ALA A 47 -15.97 -28.17 -27.61
C ALA A 47 -16.49 -26.77 -27.35
N ALA A 48 -16.51 -26.37 -26.09
CA ALA A 48 -16.85 -25.01 -25.72
C ALA A 48 -15.89 -24.12 -26.50
N THR A 49 -16.43 -23.24 -27.35
CA THR A 49 -15.64 -22.23 -28.05
C THR A 49 -14.91 -21.43 -26.97
N PRO A 50 -13.59 -21.33 -27.01
CA PRO A 50 -12.87 -20.56 -26.00
C PRO A 50 -13.40 -19.14 -26.00
N VAL A 51 -13.94 -18.70 -24.88
CA VAL A 51 -14.34 -17.30 -24.70
C VAL A 51 -13.05 -16.49 -24.74
N ILE A 52 -12.82 -15.76 -25.81
CA ILE A 52 -11.69 -14.83 -25.93
C ILE A 52 -12.05 -13.64 -25.06
N VAL A 53 -11.50 -13.57 -23.86
CA VAL A 53 -11.62 -12.41 -23.00
C VAL A 53 -10.58 -11.37 -23.47
N THR A 54 -11.05 -10.20 -23.89
CA THR A 54 -10.17 -9.10 -24.28
C THR A 54 -9.69 -8.39 -23.00
N PRO A 55 -8.37 -8.16 -22.81
CA PRO A 55 -7.86 -7.40 -21.66
C PRO A 55 -8.33 -5.94 -21.74
N ASN A 56 -8.56 -5.33 -20.58
CA ASN A 56 -8.88 -3.91 -20.46
C ASN A 56 -7.61 -3.04 -20.63
N GLN A 57 -6.46 -3.59 -20.22
CA GLN A 57 -5.14 -2.99 -20.42
C GLN A 57 -4.15 -4.09 -20.81
N GLU A 58 -3.26 -3.78 -21.74
CA GLU A 58 -2.14 -4.62 -22.12
C GLU A 58 -0.91 -3.76 -22.40
N GLU A 59 0.23 -4.12 -21.82
CA GLU A 59 1.53 -3.56 -22.13
C GLU A 59 2.52 -4.68 -22.40
N THR A 60 3.46 -4.40 -23.32
CA THR A 60 4.47 -5.37 -23.76
C THR A 60 5.86 -4.79 -23.72
N VAL A 61 6.75 -5.48 -23.00
CA VAL A 61 8.20 -5.30 -23.05
C VAL A 61 8.80 -6.70 -23.23
N ALA A 62 9.19 -7.03 -24.45
CA ALA A 62 9.63 -8.39 -24.79
C ALA A 62 10.71 -8.91 -23.83
N PRO A 63 10.64 -10.14 -23.37
CA PRO A 63 9.68 -11.19 -23.73
C PRO A 63 8.41 -11.22 -22.88
N TYR A 64 8.09 -10.15 -22.12
CA TYR A 64 6.99 -10.08 -21.19
C TYR A 64 5.79 -9.31 -21.75
N VAL A 65 4.60 -9.74 -21.34
CA VAL A 65 3.32 -9.07 -21.56
C VAL A 65 2.58 -9.01 -20.24
N ALA A 66 2.10 -7.85 -19.85
CA ALA A 66 1.22 -7.66 -18.72
C ALA A 66 -0.20 -7.40 -19.21
N ARG A 67 -1.21 -8.05 -18.63
CA ARG A 67 -2.61 -7.91 -18.98
C ARG A 67 -3.45 -7.73 -17.74
N VAL A 68 -4.39 -6.80 -17.80
CA VAL A 68 -5.37 -6.57 -16.74
C VAL A 68 -6.77 -6.77 -17.29
N TYR A 69 -7.59 -7.47 -16.52
CA TYR A 69 -8.96 -7.79 -16.87
C TYR A 69 -9.91 -7.35 -15.74
N PHE A 70 -10.98 -6.68 -16.10
CA PHE A 70 -12.09 -6.39 -15.21
C PHE A 70 -13.37 -6.19 -16.01
N ASP A 71 -14.50 -6.63 -15.50
CA ASP A 71 -15.79 -6.32 -16.10
C ASP A 71 -16.23 -4.90 -15.66
N ALA A 72 -16.17 -3.95 -16.59
CA ALA A 72 -16.61 -2.57 -16.34
C ALA A 72 -18.12 -2.47 -16.00
N LYS A 73 -18.92 -3.50 -16.31
CA LYS A 73 -20.36 -3.58 -16.02
C LYS A 73 -20.65 -4.33 -14.71
N ALA A 74 -19.72 -5.13 -14.20
CA ALA A 74 -19.86 -5.77 -12.91
C ALA A 74 -19.82 -4.69 -11.83
N LYS A 75 -20.98 -4.42 -11.22
CA LYS A 75 -21.09 -3.44 -10.13
C LYS A 75 -20.26 -3.83 -8.91
N ASP A 76 -19.81 -5.06 -8.83
CA ASP A 76 -19.11 -5.64 -7.70
C ASP A 76 -17.62 -5.96 -7.94
N GLY A 77 -17.12 -5.80 -9.18
CA GLY A 77 -15.69 -5.99 -9.52
C GLY A 77 -15.12 -7.38 -9.19
N SER A 78 -16.00 -8.37 -8.97
CA SER A 78 -15.61 -9.70 -8.48
C SER A 78 -14.72 -10.50 -9.43
N ASP A 79 -14.57 -10.05 -10.68
CA ASP A 79 -13.83 -10.76 -11.73
C ASP A 79 -12.58 -10.00 -12.21
N SER A 80 -12.05 -9.07 -11.38
CA SER A 80 -10.82 -8.37 -11.72
C SER A 80 -9.60 -9.26 -11.44
N TYR A 81 -8.70 -9.39 -12.40
CA TYR A 81 -7.42 -10.06 -12.25
C TYR A 81 -6.38 -9.48 -13.20
N TYR A 82 -5.13 -9.79 -12.94
CA TYR A 82 -4.07 -9.54 -13.90
C TYR A 82 -3.18 -10.77 -14.10
N GLU A 83 -2.56 -10.84 -15.26
CA GLU A 83 -1.58 -11.85 -15.59
C GLU A 83 -0.32 -11.22 -16.16
N ILE A 84 0.82 -11.84 -15.88
CA ILE A 84 2.11 -11.52 -16.48
C ILE A 84 2.57 -12.76 -17.23
N LEU A 85 2.83 -12.60 -18.53
CA LEU A 85 3.28 -13.67 -19.40
C LEU A 85 4.75 -13.44 -19.77
N LYS A 86 5.50 -14.53 -19.92
CA LYS A 86 6.84 -14.57 -20.55
C LYS A 86 6.79 -15.53 -21.72
N ASN A 87 7.10 -15.08 -22.93
CA ASN A 87 6.99 -15.88 -24.16
C ASN A 87 5.58 -16.49 -24.31
N ASN A 88 4.54 -15.71 -24.08
CA ASN A 88 3.12 -16.12 -24.13
C ASN A 88 2.71 -17.23 -23.13
N LYS A 89 3.51 -17.49 -22.10
CA LYS A 89 3.15 -18.40 -21.00
C LYS A 89 3.00 -17.61 -19.71
N PRO A 90 1.92 -17.80 -18.95
CA PRO A 90 1.74 -17.10 -17.69
C PRO A 90 2.83 -17.50 -16.69
N VAL A 91 3.49 -16.48 -16.13
CA VAL A 91 4.48 -16.61 -15.05
C VAL A 91 3.94 -16.10 -13.73
N TYR A 92 2.88 -15.27 -13.78
CA TYR A 92 2.21 -14.77 -12.58
C TYR A 92 0.74 -14.44 -12.89
N ILE A 93 -0.15 -14.77 -11.97
CA ILE A 93 -1.58 -14.42 -12.02
C ILE A 93 -2.01 -14.04 -10.61
N GLU A 94 -2.72 -12.93 -10.47
CA GLU A 94 -3.36 -12.53 -9.21
C GLU A 94 -4.78 -12.08 -9.46
N GLN A 95 -5.71 -12.54 -8.62
CA GLN A 95 -7.13 -12.20 -8.67
C GLN A 95 -7.50 -11.26 -7.53
N ALA A 96 -8.45 -10.38 -7.77
CA ALA A 96 -9.07 -9.56 -6.75
C ALA A 96 -9.63 -10.44 -5.62
N LYS A 97 -9.37 -10.02 -4.37
CA LYS A 97 -9.82 -10.75 -3.17
C LYS A 97 -11.19 -10.28 -2.70
N ASN A 98 -11.51 -9.03 -3.01
CA ASN A 98 -12.75 -8.41 -2.58
C ASN A 98 -13.49 -7.78 -3.75
N LYS A 99 -14.80 -7.61 -3.56
CA LYS A 99 -15.66 -6.93 -4.52
C LYS A 99 -15.23 -5.48 -4.73
N GLY A 100 -15.15 -5.05 -5.99
CA GLY A 100 -14.82 -3.69 -6.35
C GLY A 100 -13.34 -3.41 -6.55
N GLU A 101 -12.45 -4.35 -6.21
CA GLU A 101 -11.02 -4.21 -6.49
C GLU A 101 -10.76 -4.17 -8.00
N LYS A 102 -9.80 -3.31 -8.39
CA LYS A 102 -9.37 -3.18 -9.78
C LYS A 102 -7.86 -3.06 -9.83
N PHE A 103 -7.29 -3.66 -10.88
CA PHE A 103 -5.88 -3.54 -11.19
C PHE A 103 -5.65 -2.61 -12.38
N PHE A 104 -4.47 -1.98 -12.41
CA PHE A 104 -4.04 -1.09 -13.48
C PHE A 104 -2.54 -1.30 -13.73
N ILE A 105 -2.12 -1.28 -15.00
CA ILE A 105 -0.70 -1.29 -15.34
C ILE A 105 -0.16 0.13 -15.12
N GLY A 106 0.95 0.24 -14.38
CA GLY A 106 1.56 1.52 -14.01
C GLY A 106 0.83 2.20 -12.86
N THR A 107 0.82 3.53 -12.85
CA THR A 107 0.19 4.36 -11.81
C THR A 107 -1.21 4.79 -12.21
N MET A 108 -2.13 4.74 -11.25
CA MET A 108 -3.55 5.06 -11.48
C MET A 108 -3.82 6.56 -11.53
N TYR A 109 -3.11 7.37 -10.76
CA TYR A 109 -3.33 8.81 -10.65
C TYR A 109 -2.27 9.59 -11.44
N LYS A 110 -2.74 10.47 -12.34
CA LYS A 110 -1.90 11.28 -13.25
C LYS A 110 -1.91 12.77 -12.91
N ASP A 111 -2.68 13.17 -11.90
CA ASP A 111 -3.01 14.57 -11.65
C ASP A 111 -2.04 15.27 -10.69
N ASP A 112 -1.03 14.56 -10.19
CA ASP A 112 0.04 15.16 -9.39
C ASP A 112 1.15 15.62 -10.35
N PRO A 113 1.48 16.93 -10.37
CA PRO A 113 2.53 17.46 -11.26
C PRO A 113 3.91 16.89 -11.00
N ASP A 114 4.17 16.40 -9.77
CA ASP A 114 5.45 15.83 -9.36
C ASP A 114 5.49 14.30 -9.56
N ALA A 115 4.35 13.69 -9.96
CA ALA A 115 4.24 12.26 -10.15
C ALA A 115 4.94 11.79 -11.43
N ALA A 116 5.85 10.84 -11.30
CA ALA A 116 6.41 10.13 -12.44
C ALA A 116 5.35 9.22 -13.08
N MET A 117 5.19 9.34 -14.40
CA MET A 117 4.36 8.41 -15.16
C MET A 117 5.12 7.09 -15.33
N ILE A 118 4.69 6.05 -14.63
CA ILE A 118 5.31 4.73 -14.69
C ILE A 118 4.76 3.95 -15.88
N LYS A 119 5.69 3.43 -16.69
CA LYS A 119 5.42 2.51 -17.80
C LYS A 119 6.13 1.20 -17.57
N MET A 120 5.57 0.12 -18.08
CA MET A 120 6.24 -1.17 -18.08
C MET A 120 7.61 -1.08 -18.75
N GLY A 121 8.63 -1.64 -18.11
CA GLY A 121 10.00 -1.65 -18.60
C GLY A 121 10.88 -0.48 -18.15
N MET A 122 10.34 0.48 -17.40
CA MET A 122 11.17 1.46 -16.70
C MET A 122 11.95 0.77 -15.59
N ASP A 123 13.22 1.12 -15.43
CA ASP A 123 14.01 0.74 -14.26
C ASP A 123 13.63 1.65 -13.09
N ILE A 124 12.71 1.18 -12.26
CA ILE A 124 12.22 1.95 -11.10
C ILE A 124 13.02 1.66 -9.85
N THR A 125 13.73 0.53 -9.82
CA THR A 125 14.60 0.14 -8.69
C THR A 125 16.00 0.68 -8.78
N GLY A 126 16.44 1.11 -9.98
CA GLY A 126 17.77 1.65 -10.22
C GLY A 126 18.85 0.58 -10.37
N ASP A 127 18.46 -0.68 -10.59
CA ASP A 127 19.41 -1.80 -10.70
C ASP A 127 19.80 -2.14 -12.15
N GLY A 128 19.26 -1.39 -13.11
CA GLY A 128 19.52 -1.56 -14.56
C GLY A 128 18.64 -2.63 -15.19
N GLN A 129 17.69 -3.22 -14.48
CA GLN A 129 16.71 -4.16 -15.03
C GLN A 129 15.37 -3.47 -15.28
N PRO A 130 14.60 -3.91 -16.29
CA PRO A 130 13.26 -3.39 -16.50
C PRO A 130 12.31 -3.91 -15.44
N ASP A 131 11.44 -3.00 -14.95
CA ASP A 131 10.45 -3.28 -13.94
C ASP A 131 9.01 -3.14 -14.47
N LEU A 132 8.06 -3.62 -13.69
CA LEU A 132 6.62 -3.50 -13.89
C LEU A 132 5.96 -3.13 -12.57
N VAL A 133 5.11 -2.13 -12.59
CA VAL A 133 4.20 -1.79 -11.49
C VAL A 133 2.79 -2.18 -11.89
N ILE A 134 2.09 -2.87 -11.00
CA ILE A 134 0.64 -3.04 -11.04
C ILE A 134 0.06 -2.31 -9.85
N SER A 135 -0.79 -1.33 -10.10
CA SER A 135 -1.56 -0.65 -9.07
C SER A 135 -2.86 -1.40 -8.81
N GLU A 136 -3.18 -1.64 -7.55
CA GLU A 136 -4.42 -2.24 -7.10
C GLU A 136 -5.22 -1.21 -6.31
N TRP A 137 -6.45 -0.96 -6.76
CA TRP A 137 -7.41 -0.13 -6.05
C TRP A 137 -8.50 -0.98 -5.42
N LEU A 138 -8.69 -0.84 -4.11
CA LEU A 138 -9.61 -1.70 -3.35
C LEU A 138 -11.10 -1.29 -3.45
N GLY A 139 -11.45 -0.41 -4.38
CA GLY A 139 -12.86 -0.11 -4.70
C GLY A 139 -13.59 0.79 -3.72
N ARG A 140 -12.91 1.44 -2.78
CA ARG A 140 -13.51 2.36 -1.79
C ARG A 140 -13.11 3.80 -2.07
N ALA A 141 -14.01 4.74 -1.84
CA ALA A 141 -13.83 6.15 -2.21
C ALA A 141 -12.56 6.81 -1.64
N ASN A 142 -12.15 6.43 -0.42
CA ASN A 142 -10.98 7.00 0.26
C ASN A 142 -9.94 5.95 0.63
N CYS A 143 -9.97 4.78 0.03
CA CYS A 143 -9.09 3.64 0.35
C CYS A 143 -8.95 2.80 -0.89
N CYS A 144 -8.02 2.12 -1.05
CA CYS A 144 -6.68 1.88 -0.62
C CYS A 144 -5.92 1.63 -1.90
N LEU A 145 -4.73 2.13 -2.00
CA LEU A 145 -3.89 1.92 -3.18
C LEU A 145 -2.73 1.02 -2.77
N ILE A 146 -2.53 -0.04 -3.53
CA ILE A 146 -1.42 -0.98 -3.34
C ILE A 146 -0.61 -1.00 -4.62
N PHE A 147 0.72 -0.94 -4.51
CA PHE A 147 1.62 -1.13 -5.62
C PHE A 147 2.29 -2.50 -5.54
N HIS A 148 2.08 -3.34 -6.54
CA HIS A 148 2.81 -4.58 -6.75
C HIS A 148 3.96 -4.32 -7.73
N ILE A 149 5.18 -4.60 -7.32
CA ILE A 149 6.38 -4.27 -8.07
C ILE A 149 7.10 -5.55 -8.45
N PHE A 150 7.44 -5.66 -9.73
CA PHE A 150 8.06 -6.83 -10.33
C PHE A 150 9.28 -6.41 -11.15
N GLU A 151 10.36 -7.17 -11.06
CA GLU A 151 11.44 -7.18 -12.04
C GLU A 151 11.03 -8.11 -13.19
N ILE A 152 11.12 -7.58 -14.41
CA ILE A 152 10.80 -8.28 -15.65
C ILE A 152 12.03 -8.36 -16.59
N GLY A 153 13.21 -8.46 -16.00
CA GLY A 153 14.48 -8.62 -16.69
C GLY A 153 14.72 -10.05 -17.19
N GLN A 154 15.95 -10.53 -17.07
CA GLN A 154 16.29 -11.91 -17.46
C GLN A 154 15.51 -12.94 -16.64
N THR A 155 15.37 -12.69 -15.36
CA THR A 155 14.55 -13.49 -14.44
C THR A 155 13.31 -12.69 -14.03
N PHE A 156 12.20 -13.37 -13.88
CA PHE A 156 10.98 -12.78 -13.32
C PHE A 156 11.02 -12.84 -11.80
N LYS A 157 10.78 -11.71 -11.12
CA LYS A 157 10.78 -11.67 -9.66
C LYS A 157 9.75 -10.66 -9.15
N LYS A 158 8.91 -11.02 -8.17
CA LYS A 158 8.13 -10.05 -7.41
C LYS A 158 9.05 -9.41 -6.38
N LEU A 159 9.31 -8.10 -6.52
CA LEU A 159 10.21 -7.35 -5.66
C LEU A 159 9.56 -6.93 -4.35
N GLY A 160 8.26 -6.62 -4.40
CA GLY A 160 7.54 -6.22 -3.20
C GLY A 160 6.10 -5.79 -3.46
N THR A 161 5.46 -5.45 -2.37
CA THR A 161 4.12 -4.85 -2.34
C THR A 161 4.18 -3.68 -1.38
N ILE A 162 3.72 -2.51 -1.81
CA ILE A 162 3.66 -1.29 -1.00
C ILE A 162 2.19 -0.95 -0.82
N ASP A 163 1.73 -1.00 0.42
CA ASP A 163 0.39 -0.56 0.80
C ASP A 163 0.45 0.94 1.13
N ALA A 164 -0.16 1.76 0.28
CA ALA A 164 -0.28 3.19 0.49
C ALA A 164 -1.55 3.55 1.31
N GLU A 165 -2.22 2.55 1.86
CA GLU A 165 -3.41 2.69 2.69
C GLU A 165 -4.47 3.62 2.05
N PHE A 166 -4.87 4.68 2.76
CA PHE A 166 -5.85 5.66 2.31
C PHE A 166 -5.31 6.69 1.33
N GLY A 167 -4.03 6.60 0.96
CA GLY A 167 -3.30 7.60 0.19
C GLY A 167 -3.48 7.51 -1.32
N ALA A 168 -4.66 7.13 -1.82
CA ALA A 168 -4.91 7.08 -3.26
C ALA A 168 -4.61 8.42 -3.95
N SER A 169 -4.92 9.54 -3.31
CA SER A 169 -4.48 10.87 -3.73
C SER A 169 -3.22 11.27 -2.94
N GLY A 170 -2.10 11.50 -3.60
CA GLY A 170 -0.83 11.92 -2.99
C GLY A 170 0.20 10.80 -2.85
N SER A 171 -0.14 9.55 -3.23
CA SER A 171 0.86 8.47 -3.34
C SER A 171 1.33 8.37 -4.78
N HIS A 172 2.62 8.60 -5.01
CA HIS A 172 3.19 8.64 -6.35
C HIS A 172 4.67 8.29 -6.36
N PHE A 173 5.18 7.99 -7.55
CA PHE A 173 6.60 7.79 -7.79
C PHE A 173 7.27 9.14 -8.09
N ILE A 174 8.45 9.34 -7.53
CA ILE A 174 9.27 10.54 -7.67
C ILE A 174 10.51 10.19 -8.49
N LEU A 175 10.77 10.97 -9.54
CA LEU A 175 12.00 10.84 -10.33
C LEU A 175 13.21 11.23 -9.48
N PRO A 176 14.36 10.55 -9.64
CA PRO A 176 15.59 10.94 -8.98
C PRO A 176 16.04 12.34 -9.48
N ASP A 177 16.75 13.06 -8.62
CA ASP A 177 17.38 14.30 -9.02
C ASP A 177 18.33 14.05 -10.19
N LYS A 178 18.40 15.01 -11.13
CA LYS A 178 19.24 14.91 -12.36
C LYS A 178 20.71 14.67 -12.07
N ASP A 179 21.18 15.16 -10.92
CA ASP A 179 22.57 15.03 -10.47
C ASP A 179 22.78 13.86 -9.51
N SER A 180 21.71 13.08 -9.23
CA SER A 180 21.82 11.89 -8.39
C SER A 180 22.59 10.79 -9.10
N LYS A 181 23.45 10.10 -8.35
CA LYS A 181 24.07 8.83 -8.81
C LYS A 181 23.10 7.67 -8.73
N ASP A 182 22.06 7.82 -7.93
CA ASP A 182 20.98 6.87 -7.78
C ASP A 182 19.97 7.11 -8.90
N THR A 183 19.71 6.09 -9.69
CA THR A 183 18.81 6.14 -10.84
C THR A 183 17.42 5.58 -10.52
N GLY A 184 17.26 4.95 -9.34
CA GLY A 184 16.00 4.42 -8.88
C GLY A 184 14.98 5.52 -8.51
N LEU A 185 13.71 5.21 -8.67
CA LEU A 185 12.63 6.11 -8.29
C LEU A 185 12.30 5.93 -6.81
N ALA A 186 12.04 7.03 -6.14
CA ALA A 186 11.43 7.00 -4.81
C ALA A 186 9.91 6.88 -4.93
N ILE A 187 9.26 6.44 -3.86
CA ILE A 187 7.80 6.38 -3.76
C ILE A 187 7.38 7.20 -2.56
N GLN A 188 6.58 8.23 -2.79
CA GLN A 188 5.90 8.95 -1.73
C GLN A 188 4.60 8.24 -1.37
N ILE A 189 4.41 8.00 -0.10
CA ILE A 189 3.17 7.54 0.51
C ILE A 189 2.90 8.35 1.78
N HIS A 190 1.82 8.05 2.50
CA HIS A 190 1.50 8.69 3.78
C HIS A 190 1.33 7.65 4.88
N ASP A 191 1.74 8.00 6.08
CA ASP A 191 1.50 7.19 7.28
C ASP A 191 0.17 7.60 7.92
N TRP A 192 -0.82 6.72 7.80
CA TRP A 192 -2.18 6.94 8.29
C TRP A 192 -2.40 6.41 9.71
N ILE A 193 -1.32 6.18 10.48
CA ILE A 193 -1.44 5.64 11.83
C ILE A 193 -2.29 6.53 12.76
N PHE A 194 -2.43 7.81 12.43
CA PHE A 194 -3.30 8.75 13.14
C PHE A 194 -4.68 8.92 12.50
N ALA A 195 -5.06 8.08 11.52
CA ALA A 195 -6.41 8.12 10.95
C ALA A 195 -7.48 7.92 12.04
N ASN A 196 -8.45 8.83 12.10
CA ASN A 196 -9.51 8.85 13.13
C ASN A 196 -9.00 8.92 14.60
N TRP A 197 -7.75 9.32 14.82
CA TRP A 197 -7.23 9.50 16.17
C TRP A 197 -7.70 10.86 16.74
N ASN A 198 -8.71 10.82 17.62
CA ASN A 198 -9.32 12.00 18.25
C ASN A 198 -9.87 13.06 17.28
N THR A 199 -10.12 12.72 16.04
CA THR A 199 -10.71 13.58 15.02
C THR A 199 -11.39 12.71 13.94
N ASP A 200 -12.15 13.33 13.04
CA ASP A 200 -12.70 12.64 11.87
C ASP A 200 -11.60 12.35 10.85
N PHE A 201 -11.85 11.39 9.95
CA PHE A 201 -10.90 10.99 8.91
C PHE A 201 -10.43 12.18 8.05
N ALA A 202 -11.36 13.06 7.68
CA ALA A 202 -11.05 14.22 6.82
C ALA A 202 -10.04 15.21 7.42
N ASP A 203 -9.99 15.28 8.75
CA ASP A 203 -9.08 16.16 9.51
C ASP A 203 -7.87 15.40 10.08
N SER A 204 -7.73 14.10 9.75
CA SER A 204 -6.64 13.28 10.26
C SER A 204 -5.33 13.62 9.56
N PRO A 205 -4.29 14.09 10.28
CA PRO A 205 -2.97 14.27 9.71
C PRO A 205 -2.35 12.94 9.32
N ALA A 206 -1.75 12.91 8.13
CA ALA A 206 -1.02 11.77 7.61
C ALA A 206 0.33 12.26 7.06
N PRO A 207 1.42 12.16 7.83
CA PRO A 207 2.72 12.65 7.42
C PRO A 207 3.26 11.87 6.21
N LYS A 208 4.04 12.57 5.40
CA LYS A 208 4.70 12.04 4.22
C LYS A 208 5.77 11.01 4.63
N VAL A 209 5.80 9.89 3.92
CA VAL A 209 6.85 8.87 3.98
C VAL A 209 7.40 8.65 2.58
N ILE A 210 8.72 8.71 2.43
CA ILE A 210 9.40 8.43 1.17
C ILE A 210 10.13 7.10 1.32
N LEU A 211 9.84 6.19 0.39
CA LEU A 211 10.48 4.88 0.29
C LEU A 211 11.38 4.86 -0.93
N HIS A 212 12.50 4.18 -0.82
CA HIS A 212 13.41 3.91 -1.92
C HIS A 212 13.83 2.43 -1.91
N PHE A 213 14.11 1.87 -3.09
CA PHE A 213 14.54 0.48 -3.19
C PHE A 213 16.01 0.36 -2.81
N SER A 214 16.30 -0.39 -1.76
CA SER A 214 17.66 -0.67 -1.29
C SER A 214 17.70 -2.01 -0.58
N ASP A 215 18.81 -2.73 -0.64
CA ASP A 215 18.97 -4.06 -0.02
C ASP A 215 17.81 -5.02 -0.37
N ASN A 216 17.42 -5.03 -1.65
CA ASN A 216 16.31 -5.86 -2.17
C ASN A 216 14.93 -5.62 -1.53
N ALA A 217 14.68 -4.44 -0.98
CA ALA A 217 13.38 -4.06 -0.43
C ALA A 217 13.16 -2.53 -0.49
N TYR A 218 11.90 -2.11 -0.50
CA TYR A 218 11.56 -0.70 -0.29
C TYR A 218 11.70 -0.35 1.19
N ARG A 219 12.52 0.67 1.46
CA ARG A 219 12.83 1.17 2.81
C ARG A 219 12.63 2.66 2.87
N ILE A 220 12.40 3.18 4.07
CA ILE A 220 12.43 4.63 4.28
C ILE A 220 13.75 5.20 3.77
N ALA A 221 13.66 6.32 3.05
CA ALA A 221 14.77 7.10 2.54
C ALA A 221 14.97 8.36 3.40
N PRO A 222 15.74 8.30 4.50
CA PRO A 222 15.88 9.43 5.43
C PRO A 222 16.39 10.71 4.76
N ASP A 223 17.29 10.58 3.81
CA ASP A 223 17.88 11.74 3.10
C ASP A 223 16.86 12.47 2.22
N LEU A 224 15.84 11.74 1.70
CA LEU A 224 14.75 12.31 0.92
C LEU A 224 13.60 12.82 1.80
N MET A 225 13.52 12.37 3.06
CA MET A 225 12.52 12.81 4.03
C MET A 225 12.97 14.04 4.82
N ARG A 226 14.27 14.24 4.99
CA ARG A 226 14.81 15.40 5.74
C ARG A 226 14.50 16.68 4.99
N GLU A 227 13.77 17.56 5.63
CA GLU A 227 13.47 18.91 5.12
C GLU A 227 14.17 19.98 5.95
N ARG A 228 14.22 21.21 5.43
CA ARG A 228 14.67 22.34 6.22
C ARG A 228 13.69 22.56 7.38
N ALA A 229 14.22 22.83 8.58
CA ALA A 229 13.39 23.18 9.71
C ALA A 229 12.51 24.38 9.40
N LEU A 230 11.27 24.36 9.86
CA LEU A 230 10.37 25.51 9.78
C LEU A 230 10.97 26.72 10.52
N ASP A 231 10.78 27.91 9.99
CA ASP A 231 11.25 29.10 10.63
C ASP A 231 10.54 29.34 11.97
N ALA A 232 11.25 29.92 12.95
CA ALA A 232 10.71 30.15 14.29
C ALA A 232 9.45 31.02 14.29
N SER A 233 9.33 31.96 13.34
CA SER A 233 8.14 32.80 13.15
C SER A 233 6.93 32.01 12.71
N ASP A 234 7.13 31.02 11.80
CA ASP A 234 6.05 30.16 11.32
C ASP A 234 5.57 29.23 12.42
N LEU A 235 6.51 28.64 13.17
CA LEU A 235 6.18 27.81 14.34
C LEU A 235 5.42 28.60 15.40
N ALA A 236 5.83 29.82 15.70
CA ALA A 236 5.13 30.68 16.65
C ALA A 236 3.72 31.04 16.17
N THR A 237 3.55 31.31 14.87
CA THR A 237 2.24 31.58 14.27
C THR A 237 1.31 30.35 14.36
N ARG A 238 1.81 29.16 14.05
CA ARG A 238 1.06 27.91 14.19
C ARG A 238 0.74 27.62 15.65
N ALA A 239 1.66 27.82 16.57
CA ALA A 239 1.44 27.63 18.01
C ALA A 239 0.35 28.55 18.54
N ALA A 240 0.38 29.84 18.16
CA ALA A 240 -0.65 30.80 18.53
C ALA A 240 -2.03 30.46 17.95
N ALA A 241 -2.08 29.93 16.73
CA ALA A 241 -3.32 29.47 16.11
C ALA A 241 -3.93 28.29 16.89
N VAL A 242 -3.11 27.31 17.25
CA VAL A 242 -3.53 26.14 18.05
C VAL A 242 -3.99 26.55 19.45
N ALA A 243 -3.26 27.44 20.12
CA ALA A 243 -3.58 27.91 21.47
C ALA A 243 -4.97 28.54 21.59
N LYS A 244 -5.53 29.07 20.47
CA LYS A 244 -6.90 29.65 20.44
C LYS A 244 -7.99 28.60 20.71
N TYR A 245 -7.73 27.33 20.44
CA TYR A 245 -8.65 26.22 20.68
C TYR A 245 -8.55 25.67 22.10
N ALA A 246 -7.57 26.11 22.87
CA ALA A 246 -7.44 25.66 24.24
C ALA A 246 -8.59 26.19 25.12
N PRO A 247 -9.02 25.43 26.15
CA PRO A 247 -10.04 25.88 27.08
C PRO A 247 -9.66 27.20 27.74
N SER A 248 -10.58 28.17 27.73
CA SER A 248 -10.36 29.50 28.32
C SER A 248 -10.42 29.53 29.86
N ALA A 249 -10.87 28.44 30.50
CA ALA A 249 -11.04 28.38 31.95
C ALA A 249 -9.67 28.30 32.68
N LYS A 250 -9.43 29.20 33.62
CA LYS A 250 -8.27 29.13 34.52
C LYS A 250 -8.23 27.77 35.23
N GLY A 251 -7.19 26.98 34.99
CA GLY A 251 -7.05 25.62 35.54
C GLY A 251 -7.89 24.54 34.84
N GLY A 252 -8.52 24.85 33.72
CA GLY A 252 -9.21 23.88 32.87
C GLY A 252 -8.25 22.78 32.38
N ALA A 253 -8.80 21.60 32.08
CA ALA A 253 -8.08 20.55 31.37
C ALA A 253 -8.42 20.61 29.88
N TRP A 254 -7.42 20.43 29.03
CA TRP A 254 -7.64 20.18 27.61
C TRP A 254 -7.70 18.67 27.39
N PRO A 255 -8.89 18.09 27.26
CA PRO A 255 -9.00 16.67 27.00
C PRO A 255 -8.30 16.32 25.70
N HIS A 256 -7.50 15.26 25.68
CA HIS A 256 -6.78 14.86 24.47
C HIS A 256 -7.70 14.66 23.26
N THR A 257 -8.95 14.23 23.49
CA THR A 257 -9.98 14.04 22.47
C THR A 257 -10.55 15.35 21.88
N LYS A 258 -10.14 16.51 22.40
CA LYS A 258 -10.58 17.84 21.93
C LYS A 258 -9.41 18.75 21.53
N VAL A 259 -8.21 18.20 21.52
CA VAL A 259 -7.02 18.92 21.03
C VAL A 259 -7.14 19.05 19.51
N SER A 260 -6.82 20.24 18.98
CA SER A 260 -6.93 20.49 17.54
C SER A 260 -5.98 19.57 16.75
N PRO A 261 -6.46 18.93 15.66
CA PRO A 261 -5.61 18.15 14.75
C PRO A 261 -4.39 18.91 14.23
N GLN A 262 -4.48 20.23 14.10
CA GLN A 262 -3.37 21.09 13.72
C GLN A 262 -2.16 21.02 14.66
N LEU A 263 -2.38 20.69 15.94
CA LEU A 263 -1.28 20.52 16.89
C LEU A 263 -0.42 19.32 16.50
N TRP A 264 -1.04 18.13 16.46
CA TRP A 264 -0.26 16.93 16.18
C TRP A 264 0.11 16.77 14.71
N GLY A 265 -0.62 17.39 13.79
CA GLY A 265 -0.24 17.50 12.39
C GLY A 265 1.12 18.19 12.25
N THR A 266 1.27 19.38 12.86
CA THR A 266 2.56 20.08 12.88
C THR A 266 3.66 19.28 13.58
N MET A 267 3.33 18.58 14.69
CA MET A 267 4.30 17.70 15.36
C MET A 267 4.75 16.55 14.45
N LEU A 268 3.82 15.93 13.74
CA LEU A 268 4.11 14.83 12.80
C LEU A 268 4.97 15.33 11.63
N ASP A 269 4.65 16.48 11.02
CA ASP A 269 5.44 17.07 9.95
C ASP A 269 6.90 17.29 10.41
N LEU A 270 7.10 17.82 11.61
CA LEU A 270 8.43 18.01 12.18
C LEU A 270 9.16 16.69 12.46
N ILE A 271 8.48 15.70 13.03
CA ILE A 271 9.07 14.39 13.35
C ILE A 271 9.47 13.65 12.07
N TYR A 272 8.59 13.64 11.05
CA TYR A 272 8.83 12.92 9.81
C TYR A 272 9.80 13.65 8.86
N SER A 273 10.11 14.91 9.14
CA SER A 273 11.16 15.69 8.47
C SER A 273 12.49 15.76 9.23
N GLY A 274 12.64 15.00 10.32
CA GLY A 274 13.91 14.91 11.07
C GLY A 274 14.09 15.95 12.18
N HIS A 275 13.01 16.56 12.68
CA HIS A 275 13.00 17.62 13.68
C HIS A 275 12.19 17.26 14.94
N GLU A 276 12.37 16.05 15.48
CA GLU A 276 11.61 15.57 16.64
C GLU A 276 11.75 16.51 17.86
N GLU A 277 12.96 17.03 18.14
CA GLU A 277 13.16 17.98 19.23
C GLU A 277 12.31 19.26 19.02
N GLY A 278 12.26 19.75 17.79
CA GLY A 278 11.41 20.86 17.39
C GLY A 278 9.92 20.59 17.59
N ALA A 279 9.48 19.36 17.35
CA ALA A 279 8.08 18.96 17.57
C ALA A 279 7.68 19.02 19.05
N TRP A 280 8.54 18.54 19.95
CA TRP A 280 8.28 18.61 21.38
C TRP A 280 8.32 20.05 21.91
N LYS A 281 9.24 20.86 21.39
CA LYS A 281 9.27 22.30 21.69
C LYS A 281 8.01 22.99 21.21
N PHE A 282 7.54 22.67 19.99
CA PHE A 282 6.28 23.20 19.44
C PHE A 282 5.08 22.87 20.34
N LEU A 283 5.00 21.64 20.85
CA LEU A 283 3.97 21.23 21.81
C LEU A 283 4.02 22.12 23.07
N ASP A 284 5.22 22.41 23.58
CA ASP A 284 5.40 23.25 24.77
C ASP A 284 4.95 24.70 24.51
N ASP A 285 5.28 25.24 23.35
CA ASP A 285 4.92 26.63 22.96
C ASP A 285 3.40 26.75 22.64
N ALA A 286 2.79 25.72 22.05
CA ALA A 286 1.37 25.71 21.67
C ALA A 286 0.42 25.40 22.84
N TRP A 287 0.90 24.76 23.90
CA TRP A 287 0.08 24.38 25.05
C TRP A 287 0.10 25.46 26.13
N PRO A 288 -1.04 26.14 26.44
CA PRO A 288 -1.02 27.21 27.43
C PRO A 288 -0.63 26.70 28.83
N SER A 289 0.29 27.36 29.49
CA SER A 289 0.94 26.91 30.74
C SER A 289 -0.03 26.64 31.90
N LYS A 290 -1.23 27.24 31.89
CA LYS A 290 -2.25 27.07 32.93
C LYS A 290 -3.29 25.96 32.58
N VAL A 291 -3.15 25.34 31.41
CA VAL A 291 -4.08 24.31 30.95
C VAL A 291 -3.48 22.94 31.24
N ARG A 292 -4.22 22.12 31.98
CA ARG A 292 -3.81 20.73 32.31
C ARG A 292 -4.02 19.79 31.13
N GLY A 293 -3.35 18.65 31.11
CA GLY A 293 -3.58 17.55 30.15
C GLY A 293 -2.44 17.34 29.15
N LYS A 294 -1.41 18.24 29.11
CA LYS A 294 -0.29 18.13 28.20
C LYS A 294 0.44 16.79 28.30
N ASP A 295 0.71 16.33 29.53
CA ASP A 295 1.44 15.07 29.74
C ASP A 295 0.63 13.84 29.29
N VAL A 296 -0.70 13.89 29.49
CA VAL A 296 -1.60 12.84 29.00
C VAL A 296 -1.59 12.81 27.48
N PHE A 297 -1.74 13.96 26.84
CA PHE A 297 -1.66 14.08 25.39
C PHE A 297 -0.33 13.57 24.85
N ALA A 298 0.79 14.01 25.40
CA ALA A 298 2.13 13.64 24.97
C ALA A 298 2.37 12.11 25.11
N ARG A 299 1.88 11.51 26.17
CA ARG A 299 1.95 10.06 26.38
C ARG A 299 1.14 9.30 25.32
N ASP A 300 -0.12 9.73 25.09
CA ASP A 300 -1.03 9.05 24.18
C ASP A 300 -0.59 9.24 22.72
N PHE A 301 -0.06 10.42 22.38
CA PHE A 301 0.55 10.69 21.08
C PHE A 301 1.76 9.76 20.82
N ARG A 302 2.69 9.63 21.78
CA ARG A 302 3.83 8.71 21.65
C ARG A 302 3.37 7.25 21.51
N ALA A 303 2.36 6.85 22.25
CA ALA A 303 1.79 5.51 22.17
C ALA A 303 1.15 5.22 20.81
N GLN A 304 0.50 6.23 20.21
CA GLN A 304 -0.06 6.11 18.86
C GLN A 304 1.04 6.07 17.80
N LEU A 305 2.02 6.97 17.87
CA LEU A 305 3.16 7.04 16.96
C LEU A 305 3.97 5.72 16.95
N ALA A 306 4.15 5.10 18.13
CA ALA A 306 4.85 3.83 18.25
C ALA A 306 4.19 2.64 17.55
N LYS A 307 2.93 2.76 17.12
CA LYS A 307 2.22 1.75 16.35
C LYS A 307 2.54 1.81 14.85
N SER A 308 3.12 2.92 14.38
CA SER A 308 3.50 3.07 12.99
C SER A 308 4.56 2.06 12.58
N PRO A 309 4.40 1.38 11.43
CA PRO A 309 5.44 0.51 10.89
C PRO A 309 6.71 1.26 10.51
N TYR A 310 6.60 2.58 10.28
CA TYR A 310 7.71 3.45 9.89
C TYR A 310 8.45 4.05 11.08
N TRP A 311 7.85 4.03 12.28
CA TRP A 311 8.41 4.68 13.47
C TRP A 311 9.85 4.28 13.80
N PRO A 312 10.26 3.00 13.72
CA PRO A 312 11.65 2.65 14.03
C PRO A 312 12.68 3.40 13.16
N ALA A 313 12.40 3.52 11.86
CA ALA A 313 13.28 4.22 10.93
C ALA A 313 13.20 5.75 11.08
N VAL A 314 11.99 6.30 11.28
CA VAL A 314 11.79 7.74 11.56
C VAL A 314 12.50 8.15 12.85
N LYS A 315 12.43 7.32 13.89
CA LYS A 315 13.15 7.55 15.14
C LYS A 315 14.66 7.53 14.95
N ALA A 316 15.18 6.55 14.19
CA ALA A 316 16.61 6.48 13.86
C ALA A 316 17.07 7.74 13.12
N MET A 317 16.30 8.17 12.11
CA MET A 317 16.54 9.40 11.36
C MET A 317 16.67 10.64 12.28
N ASN A 318 15.81 10.76 13.29
CA ASN A 318 15.84 11.89 14.24
C ASN A 318 17.01 11.79 15.24
N SER A 319 17.55 10.60 15.46
CA SER A 319 18.70 10.39 16.36
C SER A 319 20.05 10.67 15.69
N GLU A 320 20.10 10.66 14.37
CA GLU A 320 21.28 10.96 13.58
C GLU A 320 21.46 12.48 13.44
N LYS A 321 22.68 12.96 13.64
CA LYS A 321 22.98 14.36 13.34
C LYS A 321 22.83 14.60 11.83
N PRO A 322 22.20 15.74 11.41
CA PRO A 322 22.11 16.08 10.00
C PRO A 322 23.51 16.04 9.37
N LEU A 323 23.66 15.34 8.25
CA LEU A 323 24.87 15.42 7.44
C LEU A 323 25.02 16.86 6.97
N ASN A 324 26.04 17.55 7.46
CA ASN A 324 26.32 18.95 7.08
C ASN A 324 26.46 19.04 5.55
N GLY A 325 25.52 19.69 4.87
CA GLY A 325 25.76 20.30 3.58
C GLY A 325 24.93 19.90 2.37
N LYS A 326 23.78 19.23 2.49
CA LYS A 326 22.82 19.19 1.38
C LYS A 326 21.44 19.62 1.85
N THR A 327 21.14 20.89 1.61
CA THR A 327 19.79 21.42 1.75
C THR A 327 18.92 20.84 0.65
N GLY A 328 17.98 19.96 1.01
CA GLY A 328 16.91 19.54 0.12
C GLY A 328 16.14 20.76 -0.40
N GLN A 329 15.71 20.71 -1.65
CA GLN A 329 14.85 21.75 -2.23
C GLN A 329 13.59 21.88 -1.38
N SER A 330 13.20 23.12 -1.07
CA SER A 330 11.95 23.43 -0.39
C SER A 330 10.78 23.08 -1.32
N VAL A 331 10.17 21.93 -1.12
CA VAL A 331 8.82 21.68 -1.61
C VAL A 331 7.90 22.45 -0.66
N GLY A 332 7.12 23.37 -1.20
CA GLY A 332 6.18 24.17 -0.42
C GLY A 332 5.18 23.28 0.35
N PRO A 333 4.52 23.85 1.38
CA PRO A 333 3.61 23.08 2.22
C PRO A 333 2.56 22.39 1.36
N SER A 334 2.46 21.07 1.52
CA SER A 334 1.41 20.25 0.90
C SER A 334 0.05 20.86 1.26
N PRO A 335 -0.81 21.19 0.31
CA PRO A 335 -2.13 21.70 0.63
C PRO A 335 -2.91 20.62 1.39
N SER A 336 -3.42 20.98 2.56
CA SER A 336 -4.41 20.16 3.25
C SER A 336 -5.51 19.78 2.25
N PRO A 337 -5.98 18.53 2.21
CA PRO A 337 -7.03 18.12 1.30
C PRO A 337 -8.25 19.02 1.50
N SER A 338 -8.61 19.75 0.45
CA SER A 338 -9.79 20.63 0.43
C SER A 338 -11.06 19.78 0.59
N PRO A 339 -12.02 20.17 1.43
CA PRO A 339 -13.27 19.45 1.61
C PRO A 339 -14.24 19.74 0.45
N ALA A 340 -13.87 19.43 -0.77
CA ALA A 340 -14.73 19.63 -1.94
C ALA A 340 -14.87 18.31 -2.69
N ALA A 341 -15.89 17.53 -2.31
CA ALA A 341 -16.70 16.67 -3.18
C ALA A 341 -17.51 15.61 -2.37
N ALA A 342 -18.28 16.04 -1.39
CA ALA A 342 -19.38 15.23 -0.86
C ALA A 342 -20.71 15.85 -1.32
N LYS A 343 -20.96 15.86 -2.64
CA LYS A 343 -22.29 16.02 -3.23
C LYS A 343 -22.26 15.37 -4.60
N GLN A 344 -22.59 14.11 -4.67
CA GLN A 344 -23.51 13.42 -5.61
C GLN A 344 -23.50 11.92 -5.33
#